data_6eeb9b5325493dace0176ad2d725f52a
#
_entry.id   6eeb9b5325493dace0176ad2d725f52a
#
_cell.length_a   1.000
_cell.length_b   1.000
_cell.length_c   1.000
_cell.angle_alpha   90.00
_cell.angle_beta   90.00
_cell.angle_gamma   90.00
#
_symmetry.space_group_name_H-M   'P 1'
#
loop_
_entity.id
_entity.type
_entity.pdbx_description
1 polymer ?
#
loop_
_entity_poly.entity_id
_entity_poly.type
_entity_poly.pdbx_seq_one_letter_code
_entity_poly.pdbx_strand_id
1 'polypeptide(L)'
;MPKKKRIADKNERLPSPMFDMGTMPYIDMLGNRRITVEGSTGILLYDSESIKINTCKTVISFCGRGMTLKCISSSCVEIEGFVTDINFLS
;
A
#
# COMPACT_ATOMS: atom_id res chain seq x y z
N MET A 1 0.86 -3.21 27.72
CA MET A 1 0.47 -3.07 27.46
C MET A 1 0.26 -2.70 27.20
N PRO A 2 0.56 -2.63 27.07
CA PRO A 2 0.32 -2.16 26.52
C PRO A 2 0.03 -1.58 26.03
N LYS A 3 0.24 -1.49 25.79
CA LYS A 3 -0.16 -0.97 25.20
C LYS A 3 -0.39 -0.48 24.68
N LYS A 4 -0.32 -0.31 24.47
CA LYS A 4 -0.79 0.17 23.77
C LYS A 4 -1.14 0.67 23.41
N LYS A 5 -0.91 0.87 23.31
CA LYS A 5 -1.49 1.42 22.79
C LYS A 5 -1.77 1.79 22.28
N ARG A 6 -1.51 1.95 22.20
CA ARG A 6 -2.09 2.38 21.62
C ARG A 6 -2.49 2.84 21.13
N ILE A 7 -2.33 2.97 21.08
CA ILE A 7 -2.94 3.46 20.55
C ILE A 7 -3.52 3.96 20.23
N ALA A 8 -3.45 4.14 20.26
CA ALA A 8 -4.13 4.60 19.93
C ALA A 8 -4.74 4.80 19.58
N ASP A 9 -4.67 4.89 19.64
CA ASP A 9 -5.38 5.09 19.38
C ASP A 9 -5.99 5.31 18.81
N LYS A 10 -5.89 5.23 18.47
CA LYS A 10 -6.56 5.48 17.85
C LYS A 10 -7.20 6.17 17.43
N ASN A 11 -7.20 6.35 17.59
CA ASN A 11 -7.83 7.11 17.20
C ASN A 11 -7.81 7.84 17.07
N GLU A 12 -7.30 7.70 17.30
CA GLU A 12 -7.20 8.43 17.13
C GLU A 12 -6.78 8.75 16.62
N ARG A 13 -6.66 8.40 16.31
CA ARG A 13 -6.42 8.82 15.61
C ARG A 13 -6.60 9.68 14.92
N LEU A 14 -6.55 9.95 15.25
CA LEU A 14 -7.00 10.88 14.45
C LEU A 14 -6.04 11.63 13.67
N PRO A 15 -6.03 11.54 12.48
CA PRO A 15 -4.95 12.25 11.84
C PRO A 15 -5.11 13.73 11.97
N SER A 16 -3.99 14.35 12.19
CA SER A 16 -3.94 15.78 12.20
C SER A 16 -4.25 16.32 10.82
N PRO A 17 -4.97 17.41 10.69
CA PRO A 17 -5.14 18.01 9.38
C PRO A 17 -3.84 18.54 8.80
N MET A 18 -2.80 18.67 9.62
CA MET A 18 -1.52 19.09 9.10
C MET A 18 -0.81 18.01 8.35
N PHE A 19 -1.19 16.75 8.57
CA PHE A 19 -0.70 15.70 7.72
C PHE A 19 -1.43 15.73 6.41
N ASP A 20 -0.71 15.69 5.36
CA ASP A 20 -1.30 15.65 4.05
C ASP A 20 -1.65 14.21 3.73
N MET A 21 -2.68 13.71 4.35
CA MET A 21 -3.06 12.32 4.18
C MET A 21 -3.49 12.02 2.76
N GLY A 22 -3.91 13.05 2.03
CA GLY A 22 -4.32 12.85 0.66
C GLY A 22 -3.17 12.52 -0.28
N THR A 23 -1.92 12.82 0.12
CA THR A 23 -0.78 12.52 -0.72
C THR A 23 0.01 11.31 -0.22
N MET A 24 -0.33 10.78 0.94
CA MET A 24 0.36 9.62 1.46
C MET A 24 -0.30 8.36 0.95
N PRO A 25 0.47 7.39 0.48
CA PRO A 25 -0.13 6.13 0.08
C PRO A 25 -0.64 5.37 1.31
N TYR A 26 -1.73 4.70 1.13
CA TYR A 26 -2.30 3.87 2.19
C TYR A 26 -2.26 2.42 1.71
N ILE A 27 -1.65 1.56 2.50
CA ILE A 27 -1.48 0.16 2.15
C ILE A 27 -2.20 -0.69 3.17
N ASP A 28 -3.08 -1.55 2.68
CA ASP A 28 -3.83 -2.47 3.51
C ASP A 28 -3.48 -3.88 3.05
N MET A 29 -3.14 -4.74 4.00
CA MET A 29 -2.67 -6.07 3.67
C MET A 29 -3.50 -7.13 4.39
N LEU A 30 -3.86 -8.14 3.65
CA LEU A 30 -4.42 -9.35 4.24
C LEU A 30 -3.36 -10.44 4.10
N GLY A 31 -2.54 -10.56 5.14
CA GLY A 31 -1.37 -11.41 5.06
C GLY A 31 -0.48 -10.95 3.91
N ASN A 32 0.14 -11.90 3.26
CA ASN A 32 0.93 -11.59 2.07
C ASN A 32 0.22 -12.05 0.80
N ARG A 33 -1.12 -12.18 0.86
CA ARG A 33 -1.91 -12.70 -0.24
C ARG A 33 -2.73 -11.64 -0.95
N ARG A 34 -3.09 -10.58 -0.25
CA ARG A 34 -3.90 -9.52 -0.86
C ARG A 34 -3.45 -8.19 -0.28
N ILE A 35 -3.10 -7.28 -1.16
CA ILE A 35 -2.61 -5.97 -0.77
C ILE A 35 -3.38 -4.92 -1.54
N THR A 36 -3.94 -3.96 -0.83
CA THR A 36 -4.66 -2.85 -1.44
C THR A 36 -3.85 -1.60 -1.23
N VAL A 37 -3.59 -0.87 -2.31
CA VAL A 37 -2.83 0.37 -2.27
C VAL A 37 -3.73 1.50 -2.70
N GLU A 38 -3.90 2.49 -1.83
CA GLU A 38 -4.64 3.70 -2.14
C GLU A 38 -3.68 4.86 -2.26
N GLY A 39 -3.94 5.75 -3.20
CA GLY A 39 -3.06 6.85 -3.48
C GLY A 39 -2.14 6.58 -4.65
N SER A 40 -2.46 5.56 -5.43
CA SER A 40 -1.70 5.22 -6.62
C SER A 40 -1.90 6.28 -7.69
N THR A 41 -0.80 6.69 -8.34
CA THR A 41 -0.87 7.62 -9.46
C THR A 41 -0.54 6.92 -10.77
N GLY A 42 -0.12 5.67 -10.71
CA GLY A 42 0.15 4.92 -11.93
C GLY A 42 0.86 3.62 -11.63
N ILE A 43 0.87 2.76 -12.62
CA ILE A 43 1.54 1.48 -12.56
C ILE A 43 2.80 1.59 -13.42
N LEU A 44 3.95 1.37 -12.82
CA LEU A 44 5.21 1.47 -13.55
C LEU A 44 5.65 0.14 -14.14
N LEU A 45 5.28 -0.95 -13.47
CA LEU A 45 5.66 -2.28 -13.91
C LEU A 45 4.63 -3.27 -13.41
N TYR A 46 4.23 -4.18 -14.28
CA TYR A 46 3.32 -5.24 -13.89
C TYR A 46 3.77 -6.54 -14.51
N ASP A 47 4.13 -7.48 -13.65
CA ASP A 47 4.55 -8.81 -14.02
C ASP A 47 4.07 -9.73 -12.91
N SER A 48 3.95 -11.01 -13.18
CA SER A 48 3.49 -11.94 -12.15
C SER A 48 4.47 -12.05 -10.99
N GLU A 49 5.71 -11.61 -11.17
CA GLU A 49 6.73 -11.69 -10.13
C GLU A 49 7.18 -10.33 -9.63
N SER A 50 6.74 -9.25 -10.26
CA SER A 50 7.18 -7.93 -9.87
C SER A 50 6.14 -6.91 -10.28
N ILE A 51 5.77 -6.05 -9.32
CA ILE A 51 4.81 -4.99 -9.58
C ILE A 51 5.38 -3.72 -8.94
N LYS A 52 5.39 -2.63 -9.71
CA LYS A 52 5.82 -1.34 -9.19
C LYS A 52 4.70 -0.34 -9.36
N ILE A 53 4.35 0.31 -8.28
CA ILE A 53 3.25 1.26 -8.25
C ILE A 53 3.80 2.62 -7.86
N ASN A 54 3.45 3.62 -8.67
CA ASN A 54 3.86 4.99 -8.39
C ASN A 54 2.82 5.66 -7.51
N THR A 55 3.29 6.41 -6.53
CA THR A 55 2.43 7.25 -5.71
C THR A 55 3.02 8.65 -5.69
N CYS A 56 2.34 9.57 -5.03
CA CYS A 56 2.85 10.94 -4.96
C CYS A 56 4.14 11.05 -4.18
N LYS A 57 4.37 10.15 -3.25
CA LYS A 57 5.52 10.27 -2.34
C LYS A 57 6.62 9.27 -2.65
N THR A 58 6.28 8.12 -3.17
CA THR A 58 7.26 7.07 -3.32
C THR A 58 6.80 6.09 -4.39
N VAL A 59 7.71 5.24 -4.81
CA VAL A 59 7.38 4.10 -5.65
C VAL A 59 7.43 2.87 -4.76
N ILE A 60 6.39 2.06 -4.83
CA ILE A 60 6.31 0.86 -4.02
C ILE A 60 6.52 -0.34 -4.93
N SER A 61 7.49 -1.15 -4.60
CA SER A 61 7.84 -2.33 -5.38
C SER A 61 7.40 -3.57 -4.62
N PHE A 62 6.65 -4.43 -5.30
CA PHE A 62 6.19 -5.68 -4.73
C PHE A 62 6.81 -6.81 -5.52
N CYS A 63 7.40 -7.77 -4.81
CA CYS A 63 7.98 -8.95 -5.44
C CYS A 63 7.32 -10.18 -4.89
N GLY A 64 7.17 -11.19 -5.72
CA GLY A 64 6.52 -12.42 -5.28
C GLY A 64 6.29 -13.37 -6.43
N ARG A 65 5.18 -14.09 -6.37
CA ARG A 65 4.84 -15.08 -7.37
C ARG A 65 3.34 -15.07 -7.63
N GLY A 66 2.99 -15.28 -8.90
CA GLY A 66 1.59 -15.42 -9.27
C GLY A 66 0.77 -14.21 -8.92
N MET A 67 1.36 -13.03 -8.98
CA MET A 67 0.68 -11.82 -8.60
C MET A 67 -0.21 -11.34 -9.73
N THR A 68 -1.39 -10.89 -9.36
CA THR A 68 -2.35 -10.31 -10.29
C THR A 68 -2.72 -8.94 -9.79
N LEU A 69 -2.79 -8.00 -10.70
CA LEU A 69 -3.10 -6.62 -10.37
C LEU A 69 -4.52 -6.31 -10.83
N LYS A 70 -5.28 -5.67 -9.95
CA LYS A 70 -6.63 -5.23 -10.24
C LYS A 70 -6.75 -3.76 -9.91
N CYS A 71 -7.37 -3.00 -10.79
CA CYS A 71 -7.61 -1.59 -10.53
C CYS A 71 -9.01 -1.45 -9.98
N ILE A 72 -9.08 -1.05 -8.71
CA ILE A 72 -10.36 -0.86 -8.03
C ILE A 72 -10.96 0.47 -8.44
N SER A 73 -10.12 1.49 -8.51
CA SER A 73 -10.55 2.82 -8.91
C SER A 73 -9.36 3.54 -9.51
N SER A 74 -9.53 4.82 -9.84
CA SER A 74 -8.46 5.57 -10.50
C SER A 74 -7.23 5.73 -9.60
N SER A 75 -7.40 5.61 -8.30
CA SER A 75 -6.28 5.78 -7.38
C SER A 75 -6.12 4.60 -6.43
N CYS A 76 -6.82 3.49 -6.68
CA CYS A 76 -6.78 2.35 -5.78
C CYS A 76 -6.54 1.09 -6.60
N VAL A 77 -5.52 0.34 -6.22
CA VAL A 77 -5.18 -0.92 -6.89
C VAL A 77 -5.09 -2.03 -5.85
N GLU A 78 -5.34 -3.23 -6.31
CA GLU A 78 -5.29 -4.41 -5.45
C GLU A 78 -4.38 -5.44 -6.08
N ILE A 79 -3.50 -6.02 -5.27
CA ILE A 79 -2.59 -7.07 -5.70
C ILE A 79 -2.98 -8.35 -5.01
N GLU A 80 -3.14 -9.42 -5.76
CA GLU A 80 -3.41 -10.75 -5.22
C GLU A 80 -2.33 -11.69 -5.68
N GLY A 81 -1.92 -12.58 -4.80
CA GLY A 81 -0.89 -13.55 -5.11
C GLY A 81 -0.05 -13.83 -3.88
N PHE A 82 1.17 -14.30 -4.11
CA PHE A 82 2.14 -14.49 -3.05
C PHE A 82 3.15 -13.39 -3.08
N VAL A 83 3.12 -12.51 -2.09
CA VAL A 83 4.07 -11.39 -2.01
C VAL A 83 5.16 -11.77 -1.03
N THR A 84 6.41 -11.69 -1.46
CA THR A 84 7.55 -12.03 -0.63
C THR A 84 8.30 -10.81 -0.15
N ASP A 85 8.24 -9.71 -0.90
CA ASP A 85 9.00 -8.51 -0.56
C ASP A 85 8.21 -7.27 -0.93
N ILE A 86 8.34 -6.26 -0.11
CA ILE A 86 7.79 -4.93 -0.39
C ILE A 86 8.89 -3.94 -0.11
N ASN A 87 9.17 -3.08 -1.10
CA ASN A 87 10.22 -2.08 -0.99
C ASN A 87 9.68 -0.72 -1.37
N PHE A 88 10.14 0.29 -0.67
CA PHE A 88 9.79 1.67 -0.97
C PHE A 88 11.00 2.32 -1.63
N LEU A 89 10.81 2.76 -2.87
CA LEU A 89 11.88 3.37 -3.65
C LEU A 89 11.60 4.87 -3.69
N SER A 90 12.32 5.62 -2.95
CA SER A 90 12.10 7.06 -2.89
C SER A 90 13.06 7.83 -3.76
#